data_c4f5c1aac50de3c245e0ea2425579aaa
#
_entry.id   c4f5c1aac50de3c245e0ea2425579aaa
#
_cell.length_a   1.000
_cell.length_b   1.000
_cell.length_c   1.000
_cell.angle_alpha   90.00
_cell.angle_beta   90.00
_cell.angle_gamma   90.00
#
_symmetry.space_group_name_H-M   'P 1'
#
loop_
_entity.id
_entity.type
_entity.pdbx_description
1 polymer ?
#
loop_
_entity_poly.entity_id
_entity_poly.type
_entity_poly.pdbx_seq_one_letter_code
_entity_poly.pdbx_strand_id
1 'polypeptide(L)'
;MVAAAQHPNIELMTYSEVTDVKGFIGNFKVTVKQKPKYVDWELCTGCGTCMEKCPTKKIPDEFDFGMGQRTAIHLVYPQAVPGKPYIDAAHCTKLTSGKCGICEKVCPTDSIRFNDIPVFKELEVGAIVMATGYDQFDWKSAYGEYGYGKYPDVISGLEFERLLSAGGPTGGQIKRPSDGREPKNVAFIKCVGSRDDTKGKSYCSRACCMYTAKHAYQVKTKIEDSEAYVFYMDVRTAGKSYEEFYQRALNAGAKYIRGRVSKIYPRGDKLILKSEETLLGMPIEVEADLVVLASAMVPAAGAVELAKMVGFSVDKDGWFQEAHPKLQPVETFAAGVYLAGTCQGPKDIPDTVAQASGAAVKVLGLLSKTELATEPMVSEVDVTKCSGCGLC
;
A
#
# COMPACT_ATOMS: atom_id res chain seq x y z
N MET A 1 -4.61 11.89 -9.48
CA MET A 1 -3.65 12.68 -8.66
C MET A 1 -3.33 14.02 -9.31
N VAL A 2 -2.95 14.10 -10.59
CA VAL A 2 -2.65 15.38 -11.27
C VAL A 2 -3.82 16.37 -11.18
N ALA A 3 -5.04 15.93 -11.51
CA ALA A 3 -6.24 16.79 -11.40
C ALA A 3 -6.48 17.30 -9.97
N ALA A 4 -6.26 16.48 -8.95
CA ALA A 4 -6.38 16.90 -7.56
C ALA A 4 -5.31 17.95 -7.18
N ALA A 5 -4.06 17.77 -7.63
CA ALA A 5 -2.99 18.72 -7.35
C ALA A 5 -3.13 20.07 -8.09
N GLN A 6 -3.89 20.09 -9.19
CA GLN A 6 -4.16 21.29 -9.97
C GLN A 6 -5.46 22.01 -9.57
N HIS A 7 -6.25 21.40 -8.69
CA HIS A 7 -7.53 21.96 -8.29
C HIS A 7 -7.33 23.14 -7.32
N PRO A 8 -7.92 24.32 -7.57
CA PRO A 8 -7.66 25.54 -6.79
C PRO A 8 -8.08 25.43 -5.30
N ASN A 9 -9.02 24.55 -4.98
CA ASN A 9 -9.54 24.36 -3.62
C ASN A 9 -8.86 23.16 -2.90
N ILE A 10 -7.78 22.59 -3.45
CA ILE A 10 -7.07 21.49 -2.83
C ILE A 10 -5.63 21.91 -2.54
N GLU A 11 -5.27 21.94 -1.26
CA GLU A 11 -3.88 22.08 -0.82
C GLU A 11 -3.27 20.69 -0.59
N LEU A 12 -2.24 20.35 -1.37
CA LEU A 12 -1.58 19.04 -1.30
C LEU A 12 -0.33 19.15 -0.42
N MET A 13 -0.39 18.55 0.77
CA MET A 13 0.73 18.50 1.73
C MET A 13 1.40 17.12 1.66
N THR A 14 2.25 16.91 0.67
CA THR A 14 3.04 15.68 0.54
C THR A 14 4.27 15.70 1.45
N TYR A 15 4.84 14.52 1.73
CA TYR A 15 5.98 14.34 2.63
C TYR A 15 5.71 14.92 4.04
N SER A 16 4.50 14.66 4.53
CA SER A 16 3.97 15.24 5.78
C SER A 16 3.33 14.17 6.66
N GLU A 17 3.22 14.45 7.94
CA GLU A 17 2.60 13.60 8.96
C GLU A 17 1.64 14.43 9.81
N VAL A 18 0.48 13.87 10.15
CA VAL A 18 -0.38 14.42 11.21
C VAL A 18 0.23 14.05 12.56
N THR A 19 0.46 15.02 13.42
CA THR A 19 1.10 14.83 14.72
C THR A 19 0.18 15.12 15.92
N ASP A 20 -0.91 15.84 15.71
CA ASP A 20 -1.91 16.12 16.74
C ASP A 20 -3.27 16.44 16.10
N VAL A 21 -4.35 16.04 16.76
CA VAL A 21 -5.73 16.37 16.40
C VAL A 21 -6.51 16.72 17.66
N LYS A 22 -7.14 17.89 17.67
CA LYS A 22 -7.95 18.41 18.79
C LYS A 22 -9.26 18.96 18.27
N GLY A 23 -10.21 19.17 19.18
CA GLY A 23 -11.49 19.78 18.84
C GLY A 23 -12.59 18.76 18.61
N PHE A 24 -13.58 19.15 17.84
CA PHE A 24 -14.81 18.39 17.59
C PHE A 24 -15.39 18.74 16.22
N ILE A 25 -16.42 18.04 15.81
CA ILE A 25 -17.13 18.24 14.53
C ILE A 25 -17.37 19.74 14.26
N GLY A 26 -16.97 20.20 13.09
CA GLY A 26 -17.04 21.60 12.67
C GLY A 26 -15.85 22.45 13.12
N ASN A 27 -15.08 22.03 14.13
CA ASN A 27 -14.01 22.81 14.77
C ASN A 27 -12.80 21.96 15.15
N PHE A 28 -12.28 21.14 14.22
CA PHE A 28 -11.06 20.41 14.44
C PHE A 28 -9.83 21.29 14.21
N LYS A 29 -8.82 21.12 15.05
CA LYS A 29 -7.46 21.65 14.87
C LYS A 29 -6.51 20.50 14.63
N VAL A 30 -5.89 20.49 13.46
CA VAL A 30 -5.00 19.41 13.02
C VAL A 30 -3.60 19.97 12.85
N THR A 31 -2.64 19.43 13.58
CA THR A 31 -1.24 19.80 13.42
C THR A 31 -0.56 18.87 12.43
N VAL A 32 -0.03 19.45 11.35
CA VAL A 32 0.70 18.73 10.30
C VAL A 32 2.17 19.10 10.36
N LYS A 33 3.02 18.09 10.49
CA LYS A 33 4.48 18.22 10.38
C LYS A 33 4.90 17.93 8.94
N GLN A 34 5.39 18.93 8.23
CA GLN A 34 6.06 18.76 6.95
C GLN A 34 7.53 18.41 7.20
N LYS A 35 7.96 17.25 6.66
CA LYS A 35 9.34 16.81 6.78
C LYS A 35 10.26 17.65 5.90
N PRO A 36 11.53 17.86 6.29
CA PRO A 36 12.48 18.59 5.46
C PRO A 36 12.74 17.83 4.17
N LYS A 37 12.52 18.50 3.06
CA LYS A 37 12.69 17.94 1.70
C LYS A 37 14.10 18.15 1.18
N TYR A 38 14.78 19.16 1.73
CA TYR A 38 16.10 19.65 1.31
C TYR A 38 16.14 20.12 -0.15
N VAL A 39 14.95 20.28 -0.75
CA VAL A 39 14.73 20.83 -2.08
C VAL A 39 13.54 21.78 -1.99
N ASP A 40 13.77 23.03 -2.37
CA ASP A 40 12.72 24.01 -2.52
C ASP A 40 11.86 23.68 -3.73
N TRP A 41 10.66 23.19 -3.48
CA TRP A 41 9.78 22.74 -4.54
C TRP A 41 9.11 23.87 -5.31
N GLU A 42 9.12 25.08 -4.83
CA GLU A 42 8.61 26.23 -5.58
C GLU A 42 9.58 26.63 -6.68
N LEU A 43 10.88 26.61 -6.39
CA LEU A 43 11.94 26.90 -7.35
C LEU A 43 12.29 25.72 -8.26
N CYS A 44 12.13 24.49 -7.78
CA CYS A 44 12.51 23.29 -8.51
C CYS A 44 11.63 23.07 -9.76
N THR A 45 12.26 22.90 -10.92
CA THR A 45 11.57 22.58 -12.19
C THR A 45 11.38 21.08 -12.44
N GLY A 46 11.96 20.20 -11.60
CA GLY A 46 11.90 18.74 -11.80
C GLY A 46 12.80 18.22 -12.92
N CYS A 47 13.83 18.95 -13.34
CA CYS A 47 14.69 18.61 -14.48
C CYS A 47 15.51 17.32 -14.32
N GLY A 48 15.67 16.78 -13.10
CA GLY A 48 16.35 15.52 -12.83
C GLY A 48 17.88 15.56 -12.77
N THR A 49 18.53 16.68 -13.14
CA THR A 49 20.01 16.78 -13.19
C THR A 49 20.68 16.42 -11.85
N CYS A 50 20.08 16.83 -10.72
CA CYS A 50 20.60 16.51 -9.39
C CYS A 50 20.58 15.01 -9.09
N MET A 51 19.57 14.27 -9.55
CA MET A 51 19.45 12.82 -9.40
C MET A 51 20.49 12.11 -10.25
N GLU A 52 20.65 12.51 -11.51
CA GLU A 52 21.63 11.94 -12.45
C GLU A 52 23.08 12.09 -11.92
N LYS A 53 23.43 13.26 -11.41
CA LYS A 53 24.79 13.60 -10.94
C LYS A 53 25.06 13.19 -9.48
N CYS A 54 24.06 12.67 -8.74
CA CYS A 54 24.26 12.23 -7.37
C CYS A 54 25.28 11.08 -7.31
N PRO A 55 26.34 11.17 -6.49
CA PRO A 55 27.34 10.10 -6.38
C PRO A 55 26.86 8.94 -5.51
N THR A 56 25.93 9.20 -4.57
CA THR A 56 25.36 8.16 -3.71
C THR A 56 24.26 7.45 -4.48
N LYS A 57 24.64 6.32 -5.07
CA LYS A 57 23.80 5.43 -5.87
C LYS A 57 23.68 4.07 -5.18
N LYS A 58 22.89 3.19 -5.71
CA LYS A 58 22.68 1.81 -5.20
C LYS A 58 21.99 1.73 -3.83
N ILE A 59 21.18 2.73 -3.48
CA ILE A 59 20.26 2.62 -2.37
C ILE A 59 19.09 1.78 -2.87
N PRO A 60 18.67 0.71 -2.13
CA PRO A 60 17.48 -0.03 -2.51
C PRO A 60 16.26 0.92 -2.62
N ASP A 61 15.52 0.80 -3.72
CA ASP A 61 14.34 1.63 -3.93
C ASP A 61 13.15 1.05 -3.17
N GLU A 62 12.64 1.79 -2.20
CA GLU A 62 11.54 1.35 -1.35
C GLU A 62 10.22 1.21 -2.13
N PHE A 63 10.00 2.05 -3.13
CA PHE A 63 8.81 1.97 -3.98
C PHE A 63 8.80 0.71 -4.83
N ASP A 64 9.97 0.22 -5.22
CA ASP A 64 10.17 -1.04 -5.93
C ASP A 64 10.48 -2.22 -4.98
N PHE A 65 10.18 -2.09 -3.68
CA PHE A 65 10.45 -3.13 -2.65
C PHE A 65 11.90 -3.61 -2.61
N GLY A 66 12.84 -2.74 -2.94
CA GLY A 66 14.27 -3.05 -2.99
C GLY A 66 14.73 -3.77 -4.26
N MET A 67 13.85 -4.09 -5.20
CA MET A 67 14.22 -4.70 -6.49
C MET A 67 14.91 -3.69 -7.44
N GLY A 68 14.60 -2.40 -7.28
CA GLY A 68 15.25 -1.29 -7.96
C GLY A 68 16.35 -0.64 -7.11
N GLN A 69 17.06 0.32 -7.71
CA GLN A 69 18.05 1.14 -7.02
C GLN A 69 17.77 2.61 -7.29
N ARG A 70 17.97 3.44 -6.27
CA ARG A 70 17.83 4.89 -6.34
C ARG A 70 19.06 5.63 -5.83
N THR A 71 19.07 6.93 -6.04
CA THR A 71 20.07 7.85 -5.49
C THR A 71 19.57 8.49 -4.18
N ALA A 72 20.47 9.14 -3.43
CA ALA A 72 20.09 9.83 -2.20
C ALA A 72 19.16 11.03 -2.43
N ILE A 73 19.28 11.72 -3.56
CA ILE A 73 18.29 12.68 -4.03
C ILE A 73 17.48 12.02 -5.14
N HIS A 74 16.18 11.84 -4.95
CA HIS A 74 15.37 11.03 -5.85
C HIS A 74 13.91 11.49 -5.90
N LEU A 75 13.21 11.03 -6.91
CA LEU A 75 11.77 11.07 -7.05
C LEU A 75 11.23 9.70 -6.66
N VAL A 76 10.14 9.63 -5.88
CA VAL A 76 9.60 8.35 -5.40
C VAL A 76 9.27 7.39 -6.55
N TYR A 77 8.63 7.92 -7.61
CA TYR A 77 8.39 7.21 -8.88
C TYR A 77 8.10 8.25 -9.99
N PRO A 78 8.25 7.88 -11.27
CA PRO A 78 8.19 8.84 -12.37
C PRO A 78 6.90 9.65 -12.49
N GLN A 79 5.76 9.12 -12.06
CA GLN A 79 4.45 9.78 -12.11
C GLN A 79 4.05 10.41 -10.76
N ALA A 80 4.99 10.60 -9.83
CA ALA A 80 4.73 11.22 -8.53
C ALA A 80 4.16 12.65 -8.68
N VAL A 81 3.29 13.04 -7.77
CA VAL A 81 2.71 14.38 -7.72
C VAL A 81 2.97 14.96 -6.32
N PRO A 82 3.72 16.06 -6.25
CA PRO A 82 4.42 16.75 -7.32
C PRO A 82 5.59 15.95 -7.90
N GLY A 83 5.91 16.15 -9.19
CA GLY A 83 7.04 15.52 -9.87
C GLY A 83 8.38 16.16 -9.50
N LYS A 84 8.68 16.28 -8.22
CA LYS A 84 9.85 16.99 -7.67
C LYS A 84 10.62 16.09 -6.71
N PRO A 85 11.97 16.06 -6.79
CA PRO A 85 12.77 15.22 -5.93
C PRO A 85 12.85 15.74 -4.50
N TYR A 86 13.25 14.88 -3.59
CA TYR A 86 13.67 15.20 -2.23
C TYR A 86 14.96 14.47 -1.89
N ILE A 87 15.63 14.87 -0.80
CA ILE A 87 16.87 14.24 -0.35
C ILE A 87 16.57 13.33 0.84
N ASP A 88 16.95 12.06 0.72
CA ASP A 88 17.01 11.12 1.82
C ASP A 88 18.20 11.45 2.71
N ALA A 89 17.92 12.06 3.86
CA ALA A 89 18.94 12.55 4.78
C ALA A 89 19.84 11.44 5.32
N ALA A 90 19.30 10.24 5.52
CA ALA A 90 20.05 9.11 6.09
C ALA A 90 21.14 8.61 5.14
N HIS A 91 20.92 8.71 3.84
CA HIS A 91 21.85 8.24 2.82
C HIS A 91 22.62 9.36 2.11
N CYS A 92 22.31 10.63 2.39
CA CYS A 92 22.97 11.77 1.75
C CYS A 92 24.34 12.04 2.36
N THR A 93 25.42 11.89 1.60
CA THR A 93 26.78 12.15 2.07
C THR A 93 26.99 13.59 2.57
N LYS A 94 26.28 14.58 2.00
CA LYS A 94 26.36 15.97 2.49
C LYS A 94 25.74 16.09 3.89
N LEU A 95 24.57 15.53 4.11
CA LEU A 95 23.84 15.63 5.38
C LEU A 95 24.47 14.76 6.47
N THR A 96 25.08 13.61 6.12
CA THR A 96 25.70 12.70 7.09
C THR A 96 27.14 13.05 7.42
N SER A 97 27.94 13.55 6.46
CA SER A 97 29.38 13.79 6.65
C SER A 97 29.89 15.17 6.25
N GLY A 98 29.05 16.01 5.69
CA GLY A 98 29.41 17.36 5.24
C GLY A 98 30.23 17.44 3.93
N LYS A 99 30.64 16.30 3.35
CA LYS A 99 31.70 16.23 2.32
C LYS A 99 31.20 16.25 0.86
N CYS A 100 29.92 16.45 0.60
CA CYS A 100 29.35 16.52 -0.74
C CYS A 100 28.63 17.87 -0.95
N GLY A 101 27.98 18.06 -2.08
CA GLY A 101 27.26 19.28 -2.47
C GLY A 101 27.10 19.36 -3.99
N ILE A 102 27.27 18.22 -4.69
CA ILE A 102 27.18 18.18 -6.15
C ILE A 102 25.81 18.60 -6.64
N CYS A 103 24.71 18.11 -6.02
CA CYS A 103 23.36 18.47 -6.41
C CYS A 103 23.08 19.98 -6.32
N GLU A 104 23.65 20.68 -5.32
CA GLU A 104 23.56 22.13 -5.17
C GLU A 104 24.30 22.84 -6.32
N LYS A 105 25.52 22.38 -6.64
CA LYS A 105 26.35 23.01 -7.70
C LYS A 105 25.80 22.84 -9.11
N VAL A 106 25.05 21.77 -9.37
CA VAL A 106 24.49 21.49 -10.70
C VAL A 106 23.04 21.90 -10.85
N CYS A 107 22.43 22.43 -9.80
CA CYS A 107 21.04 22.84 -9.82
C CYS A 107 20.87 24.18 -10.59
N PRO A 108 20.18 24.19 -11.74
CA PRO A 108 20.04 25.42 -12.55
C PRO A 108 19.15 26.48 -11.91
N THR A 109 18.33 26.08 -10.94
CA THR A 109 17.37 26.99 -10.25
C THR A 109 17.75 27.23 -8.79
N ASP A 110 18.93 26.79 -8.37
CA ASP A 110 19.39 26.93 -6.99
C ASP A 110 18.34 26.50 -5.95
N SER A 111 17.72 25.32 -6.17
CA SER A 111 16.61 24.82 -5.33
C SER A 111 17.06 23.97 -4.14
N ILE A 112 18.36 23.68 -3.97
CA ILE A 112 18.83 22.79 -2.89
C ILE A 112 19.00 23.57 -1.60
N ARG A 113 18.48 23.02 -0.49
CA ARG A 113 18.45 23.63 0.85
C ARG A 113 18.86 22.63 1.91
N PHE A 114 20.16 22.41 2.12
CA PHE A 114 20.65 21.45 3.12
C PHE A 114 20.35 21.84 4.59
N ASN A 115 19.97 23.07 4.84
CA ASN A 115 19.56 23.58 6.14
C ASN A 115 18.04 23.54 6.38
N ASP A 116 17.29 22.86 5.51
CA ASP A 116 15.85 22.71 5.65
C ASP A 116 15.49 21.99 6.97
N ILE A 117 14.47 22.47 7.65
CA ILE A 117 14.00 21.96 8.94
C ILE A 117 12.52 21.57 8.86
N PRO A 118 12.03 20.70 9.75
CA PRO A 118 10.61 20.39 9.80
C PRO A 118 9.77 21.64 10.06
N VAL A 119 8.67 21.80 9.32
CA VAL A 119 7.70 22.89 9.51
C VAL A 119 6.42 22.31 10.08
N PHE A 120 5.87 22.94 11.13
CA PHE A 120 4.58 22.58 11.70
C PHE A 120 3.53 23.58 11.24
N LYS A 121 2.41 23.06 10.72
CA LYS A 121 1.27 23.85 10.28
C LYS A 121 0.03 23.41 11.05
N GLU A 122 -0.66 24.35 11.67
CA GLU A 122 -1.97 24.11 12.28
C GLU A 122 -3.07 24.43 11.26
N LEU A 123 -4.01 23.50 11.09
CA LEU A 123 -5.14 23.61 10.17
C LEU A 123 -6.43 23.58 10.97
N GLU A 124 -7.33 24.50 10.72
CA GLU A 124 -8.71 24.47 11.20
C GLU A 124 -9.61 23.85 10.13
N VAL A 125 -10.24 22.71 10.47
CA VAL A 125 -11.06 21.96 9.52
C VAL A 125 -12.40 21.55 10.13
N GLY A 126 -13.45 21.51 9.33
CA GLY A 126 -14.79 21.13 9.77
C GLY A 126 -15.02 19.61 9.83
N ALA A 127 -14.25 18.84 9.08
CA ALA A 127 -14.35 17.39 9.01
C ALA A 127 -13.01 16.74 8.69
N ILE A 128 -12.87 15.46 9.04
CA ILE A 128 -11.68 14.65 8.75
C ILE A 128 -12.11 13.41 7.96
N VAL A 129 -11.41 13.10 6.86
CA VAL A 129 -11.59 11.85 6.12
C VAL A 129 -10.32 11.01 6.24
N MET A 130 -10.47 9.85 6.85
CA MET A 130 -9.38 8.88 7.03
C MET A 130 -9.26 8.01 5.78
N ALA A 131 -8.09 8.03 5.13
CA ALA A 131 -7.83 7.30 3.89
C ALA A 131 -6.39 6.75 3.85
N THR A 132 -5.92 6.18 4.96
CA THR A 132 -4.52 5.79 5.20
C THR A 132 -4.08 4.53 4.46
N GLY A 133 -5.00 3.85 3.78
CA GLY A 133 -4.67 2.65 3.01
C GLY A 133 -4.44 1.40 3.87
N TYR A 134 -3.52 0.55 3.42
CA TYR A 134 -3.19 -0.74 4.04
C TYR A 134 -1.71 -1.06 3.84
N ASP A 135 -1.21 -2.01 4.63
CA ASP A 135 0.09 -2.65 4.45
C ASP A 135 -0.05 -4.12 4.06
N GLN A 136 1.02 -4.71 3.52
CA GLN A 136 1.08 -6.14 3.28
C GLN A 136 1.38 -6.89 4.58
N PHE A 137 0.78 -8.07 4.74
CA PHE A 137 1.07 -8.98 5.84
C PHE A 137 2.56 -9.36 5.86
N ASP A 138 3.19 -9.34 7.03
CA ASP A 138 4.57 -9.81 7.19
C ASP A 138 4.62 -11.34 7.22
N TRP A 139 4.79 -11.94 6.06
CA TRP A 139 4.90 -13.38 5.91
C TRP A 139 6.28 -13.96 6.22
N LYS A 140 7.32 -13.12 6.34
CA LYS A 140 8.67 -13.58 6.68
C LYS A 140 8.71 -14.29 8.03
N SER A 141 7.99 -13.74 9.01
CA SER A 141 7.88 -14.31 10.36
C SER A 141 6.94 -15.50 10.46
N ALA A 142 5.90 -15.58 9.61
CA ALA A 142 4.81 -16.54 9.74
C ALA A 142 4.86 -17.69 8.73
N TYR A 143 5.38 -17.48 7.52
CA TYR A 143 5.35 -18.45 6.41
C TYR A 143 6.76 -18.76 5.88
N GLY A 144 7.69 -19.07 6.76
CA GLY A 144 9.08 -19.43 6.41
C GLY A 144 9.20 -20.59 5.43
N GLU A 145 8.19 -21.49 5.38
CA GLU A 145 8.09 -22.59 4.43
C GLU A 145 7.99 -22.14 2.95
N TYR A 146 7.57 -20.90 2.69
CA TYR A 146 7.52 -20.35 1.33
C TYR A 146 8.83 -19.70 0.89
N GLY A 147 9.76 -19.45 1.82
CA GLY A 147 11.12 -18.98 1.52
C GLY A 147 11.22 -17.56 0.99
N TYR A 148 10.22 -16.70 1.22
CA TYR A 148 10.32 -15.28 0.91
C TYR A 148 11.48 -14.63 1.69
N GLY A 149 12.30 -13.82 0.99
CA GLY A 149 13.51 -13.23 1.55
C GLY A 149 14.70 -14.21 1.66
N LYS A 150 14.46 -15.52 1.45
CA LYS A 150 15.49 -16.56 1.38
C LYS A 150 15.80 -16.94 -0.08
N TYR A 151 14.76 -17.09 -0.89
CA TYR A 151 14.87 -17.40 -2.31
C TYR A 151 14.55 -16.13 -3.12
N PRO A 152 15.46 -15.57 -3.91
CA PRO A 152 15.24 -14.31 -4.64
C PRO A 152 14.03 -14.35 -5.57
N ASP A 153 13.72 -15.53 -6.13
CA ASP A 153 12.61 -15.73 -7.06
C ASP A 153 11.27 -16.07 -6.38
N VAL A 154 11.18 -15.84 -5.05
CA VAL A 154 9.90 -15.83 -4.33
C VAL A 154 9.59 -14.38 -3.96
N ILE A 155 8.59 -13.82 -4.62
CA ILE A 155 8.21 -12.40 -4.50
C ILE A 155 6.74 -12.24 -4.13
N SER A 156 6.36 -11.06 -3.68
CA SER A 156 4.95 -10.71 -3.39
C SER A 156 4.18 -10.30 -4.65
N GLY A 157 2.85 -10.26 -4.54
CA GLY A 157 2.00 -9.75 -5.62
C GLY A 157 2.28 -8.29 -5.98
N LEU A 158 2.64 -7.43 -5.01
CA LEU A 158 3.00 -6.04 -5.29
C LEU A 158 4.38 -5.92 -5.96
N GLU A 159 5.36 -6.71 -5.57
CA GLU A 159 6.64 -6.81 -6.27
C GLU A 159 6.44 -7.25 -7.72
N PHE A 160 5.60 -8.26 -7.94
CA PHE A 160 5.25 -8.70 -9.30
C PHE A 160 4.57 -7.58 -10.11
N GLU A 161 3.68 -6.80 -9.49
CA GLU A 161 3.06 -5.63 -10.11
C GLU A 161 4.09 -4.57 -10.50
N ARG A 162 5.16 -4.39 -9.70
CA ARG A 162 6.27 -3.49 -10.06
C ARG A 162 7.07 -3.99 -11.25
N LEU A 163 7.31 -5.30 -11.37
CA LEU A 163 7.93 -5.88 -12.58
C LEU A 163 7.08 -5.63 -13.83
N LEU A 164 5.76 -5.66 -13.72
CA LEU A 164 4.83 -5.42 -14.83
C LEU A 164 4.72 -3.96 -15.26
N SER A 165 5.12 -3.04 -14.40
CA SER A 165 5.02 -1.59 -14.65
C SER A 165 6.13 -1.09 -15.54
N ALA A 166 5.81 -0.29 -16.55
CA ALA A 166 6.79 0.37 -17.41
C ALA A 166 7.75 1.29 -16.63
N GLY A 167 7.29 1.87 -15.51
CA GLY A 167 8.12 2.66 -14.60
C GLY A 167 8.75 1.83 -13.47
N GLY A 168 8.70 0.51 -13.53
CA GLY A 168 9.29 -0.40 -12.55
C GLY A 168 10.74 -0.77 -12.88
N PRO A 169 11.37 -1.61 -12.03
CA PRO A 169 12.80 -1.88 -12.08
C PRO A 169 13.26 -2.59 -13.36
N THR A 170 12.34 -3.23 -14.08
CA THR A 170 12.61 -4.00 -15.31
C THR A 170 11.99 -3.38 -16.57
N GLY A 171 11.42 -2.17 -16.46
CA GLY A 171 10.77 -1.50 -17.60
C GLY A 171 9.52 -2.25 -18.12
N GLY A 172 8.81 -2.98 -17.25
CA GLY A 172 7.59 -3.72 -17.59
C GLY A 172 7.83 -5.13 -18.13
N GLN A 173 9.07 -5.59 -18.13
CA GLN A 173 9.42 -6.97 -18.50
C GLN A 173 9.40 -7.88 -17.26
N ILE A 174 8.74 -9.02 -17.35
CA ILE A 174 8.72 -10.00 -16.27
C ILE A 174 10.07 -10.71 -16.25
N LYS A 175 10.86 -10.47 -15.21
CA LYS A 175 12.21 -11.04 -15.06
C LYS A 175 12.38 -11.65 -13.67
N ARG A 176 13.14 -12.73 -13.60
CA ARG A 176 13.55 -13.33 -12.33
C ARG A 176 14.47 -12.37 -11.58
N PRO A 177 14.24 -12.09 -10.30
CA PRO A 177 15.15 -11.27 -9.51
C PRO A 177 16.56 -11.85 -9.37
N SER A 178 16.71 -13.18 -9.39
CA SER A 178 17.99 -13.86 -9.20
C SER A 178 19.00 -13.63 -10.32
N ASP A 179 18.54 -13.63 -11.58
CA ASP A 179 19.44 -13.68 -12.75
C ASP A 179 19.00 -12.81 -13.93
N GLY A 180 17.83 -12.14 -13.82
CA GLY A 180 17.30 -11.27 -14.86
C GLY A 180 16.72 -12.00 -16.09
N ARG A 181 16.68 -13.34 -16.09
CA ARG A 181 16.06 -14.11 -17.18
C ARG A 181 14.53 -14.03 -17.13
N GLU A 182 13.90 -14.23 -18.26
CA GLU A 182 12.45 -14.36 -18.38
C GLU A 182 12.01 -15.72 -17.80
N PRO A 183 11.06 -15.75 -16.83
CA PRO A 183 10.54 -17.01 -16.30
C PRO A 183 9.60 -17.68 -17.30
N LYS A 184 9.72 -18.99 -17.49
CA LYS A 184 8.76 -19.76 -18.28
C LYS A 184 7.63 -20.34 -17.42
N ASN A 185 7.92 -20.76 -16.20
CA ASN A 185 6.97 -21.30 -15.26
C ASN A 185 6.77 -20.35 -14.10
N VAL A 186 5.60 -19.75 -13.97
CA VAL A 186 5.27 -18.83 -12.85
C VAL A 186 4.16 -19.44 -11.99
N ALA A 187 4.41 -19.56 -10.70
CA ALA A 187 3.44 -20.08 -9.74
C ALA A 187 2.92 -18.98 -8.82
N PHE A 188 1.62 -18.91 -8.66
CA PHE A 188 0.93 -17.97 -7.77
C PHE A 188 0.32 -18.72 -6.59
N ILE A 189 0.63 -18.30 -5.37
CA ILE A 189 0.07 -18.88 -4.14
C ILE A 189 -0.90 -17.89 -3.53
N LYS A 190 -2.20 -18.25 -3.49
CA LYS A 190 -3.26 -17.41 -2.95
C LYS A 190 -3.40 -17.53 -1.44
N CYS A 191 -4.03 -16.53 -0.84
CA CYS A 191 -4.37 -16.49 0.59
C CYS A 191 -3.18 -16.57 1.54
N VAL A 192 -1.99 -16.07 1.15
CA VAL A 192 -0.83 -16.04 2.05
C VAL A 192 -1.06 -14.99 3.14
N GLY A 193 -1.25 -15.45 4.38
CA GLY A 193 -1.61 -14.60 5.52
C GLY A 193 -3.09 -14.27 5.63
N SER A 194 -3.96 -14.73 4.70
CA SER A 194 -5.41 -14.55 4.75
C SER A 194 -6.13 -15.88 4.99
N ARG A 195 -7.29 -15.84 5.68
CA ARG A 195 -8.13 -17.00 5.93
C ARG A 195 -7.36 -18.11 6.67
N ASP A 196 -6.55 -17.70 7.62
CA ASP A 196 -5.69 -18.55 8.41
C ASP A 196 -5.73 -18.09 9.88
N ASP A 197 -6.47 -18.81 10.71
CA ASP A 197 -6.66 -18.49 12.13
C ASP A 197 -5.44 -18.88 12.99
N THR A 198 -4.48 -19.61 12.42
CA THR A 198 -3.34 -20.13 13.20
C THR A 198 -2.15 -19.18 13.20
N LYS A 199 -1.79 -18.62 12.06
CA LYS A 199 -0.60 -17.77 11.91
C LYS A 199 -0.81 -16.56 10.97
N GLY A 200 -2.00 -16.39 10.46
CA GLY A 200 -2.39 -15.29 9.57
C GLY A 200 -3.53 -14.47 10.14
N LYS A 201 -4.33 -13.94 9.24
CA LYS A 201 -5.57 -13.22 9.50
C LYS A 201 -6.76 -14.10 9.13
N SER A 202 -7.80 -14.12 9.98
CA SER A 202 -9.00 -14.93 9.75
C SER A 202 -9.82 -14.47 8.54
N TYR A 203 -9.74 -13.18 8.20
CA TYR A 203 -10.50 -12.58 7.11
C TYR A 203 -9.89 -12.82 5.72
N CYS A 204 -10.70 -12.58 4.68
CA CYS A 204 -10.29 -12.58 3.28
C CYS A 204 -9.88 -11.17 2.85
N SER A 205 -8.76 -11.06 2.13
CA SER A 205 -8.28 -9.78 1.58
C SER A 205 -9.01 -9.34 0.29
N ARG A 206 -10.10 -9.98 -0.10
CA ARG A 206 -11.05 -9.69 -1.19
C ARG A 206 -10.44 -9.49 -2.58
N ALA A 207 -9.39 -8.69 -2.74
CA ALA A 207 -8.82 -8.31 -4.03
C ALA A 207 -7.87 -9.36 -4.64
N CYS A 208 -7.28 -10.26 -3.82
CA CYS A 208 -6.19 -11.15 -4.28
C CYS A 208 -6.59 -12.14 -5.36
N CYS A 209 -7.84 -12.61 -5.40
CA CYS A 209 -8.31 -13.49 -6.47
C CYS A 209 -8.26 -12.82 -7.83
N MET A 210 -8.65 -11.55 -7.89
CA MET A 210 -8.74 -10.82 -9.16
C MET A 210 -7.38 -10.32 -9.64
N TYR A 211 -6.52 -9.79 -8.76
CA TYR A 211 -5.20 -9.39 -9.20
C TYR A 211 -4.33 -10.61 -9.58
N THR A 212 -4.51 -11.76 -8.91
CA THR A 212 -3.82 -13.00 -9.31
C THR A 212 -4.30 -13.48 -10.69
N ALA A 213 -5.61 -13.41 -10.99
CA ALA A 213 -6.13 -13.72 -12.32
C ALA A 213 -5.53 -12.78 -13.38
N LYS A 214 -5.41 -11.48 -13.08
CA LYS A 214 -4.75 -10.50 -13.94
C LYS A 214 -3.27 -10.88 -14.17
N HIS A 215 -2.54 -11.21 -13.13
CA HIS A 215 -1.13 -11.57 -13.22
C HIS A 215 -0.92 -12.85 -14.04
N ALA A 216 -1.72 -13.89 -13.79
CA ALA A 216 -1.66 -15.13 -14.54
C ALA A 216 -2.00 -14.93 -16.02
N TYR A 217 -3.02 -14.12 -16.32
CA TYR A 217 -3.35 -13.72 -17.69
C TYR A 217 -2.18 -12.98 -18.36
N GLN A 218 -1.52 -12.06 -17.65
CA GLN A 218 -0.39 -11.30 -18.19
C GLN A 218 0.84 -12.18 -18.45
N VAL A 219 1.11 -13.18 -17.60
CA VAL A 219 2.16 -14.17 -17.86
C VAL A 219 1.87 -14.87 -19.19
N LYS A 220 0.66 -15.43 -19.34
CA LYS A 220 0.26 -16.17 -20.54
C LYS A 220 0.24 -15.33 -21.83
N THR A 221 0.02 -14.02 -21.72
CA THR A 221 -0.09 -13.14 -22.90
C THR A 221 1.19 -12.39 -23.22
N LYS A 222 2.11 -12.22 -22.27
CA LYS A 222 3.37 -11.48 -22.46
C LYS A 222 4.59 -12.38 -22.67
N ILE A 223 4.52 -13.62 -22.19
CA ILE A 223 5.64 -14.56 -22.25
C ILE A 223 5.23 -15.74 -23.14
N GLU A 224 5.90 -15.88 -24.24
CA GLU A 224 5.69 -17.00 -25.16
C GLU A 224 6.08 -18.35 -24.51
N ASP A 225 5.31 -19.41 -24.78
CA ASP A 225 5.50 -20.74 -24.21
C ASP A 225 5.61 -20.80 -22.69
N SER A 226 4.92 -19.87 -22.00
CA SER A 226 4.90 -19.82 -20.54
C SER A 226 3.80 -20.69 -19.94
N GLU A 227 4.00 -21.06 -18.67
CA GLU A 227 3.00 -21.68 -17.84
C GLU A 227 2.70 -20.83 -16.60
N ALA A 228 1.42 -20.67 -16.27
CA ALA A 228 0.97 -19.94 -15.09
C ALA A 228 0.13 -20.89 -14.22
N TYR A 229 0.65 -21.22 -13.04
CA TYR A 229 0.00 -22.10 -12.06
C TYR A 229 -0.58 -21.26 -10.92
N VAL A 230 -1.84 -21.44 -10.55
CA VAL A 230 -2.49 -20.72 -9.46
C VAL A 230 -2.97 -21.70 -8.41
N PHE A 231 -2.31 -21.73 -7.26
CA PHE A 231 -2.72 -22.52 -6.09
C PHE A 231 -3.79 -21.78 -5.29
N TYR A 232 -4.95 -22.40 -5.06
CA TYR A 232 -6.11 -21.74 -4.48
C TYR A 232 -6.93 -22.67 -3.58
N MET A 233 -7.66 -22.12 -2.61
CA MET A 233 -8.68 -22.81 -1.83
C MET A 233 -10.06 -22.68 -2.50
N ASP A 234 -10.45 -21.46 -2.85
CA ASP A 234 -11.58 -21.10 -3.69
C ASP A 234 -11.25 -19.82 -4.47
N VAL A 235 -12.07 -19.49 -5.48
CA VAL A 235 -11.96 -18.23 -6.23
C VAL A 235 -13.16 -17.34 -5.87
N ARG A 236 -12.87 -16.09 -5.52
CA ARG A 236 -13.87 -15.08 -5.17
C ARG A 236 -13.84 -13.97 -6.21
N THR A 237 -14.89 -13.90 -7.01
CA THR A 237 -15.08 -12.98 -8.13
C THR A 237 -16.22 -11.99 -7.85
N ALA A 238 -16.32 -11.52 -6.61
CA ALA A 238 -17.39 -10.65 -6.17
C ALA A 238 -17.24 -9.22 -6.75
N GLY A 239 -17.76 -9.00 -7.95
CA GLY A 239 -17.77 -7.72 -8.65
C GLY A 239 -18.33 -7.86 -10.06
N LYS A 240 -18.79 -6.75 -10.63
CA LYS A 240 -19.32 -6.72 -12.00
C LYS A 240 -18.19 -7.09 -12.99
N SER A 241 -18.44 -8.09 -13.85
CA SER A 241 -17.51 -8.61 -14.86
C SER A 241 -16.24 -9.29 -14.30
N TYR A 242 -16.20 -9.64 -13.02
CA TYR A 242 -15.04 -10.30 -12.42
C TYR A 242 -15.01 -11.79 -12.77
N GLU A 243 -16.19 -12.44 -12.82
CA GLU A 243 -16.27 -13.83 -13.27
C GLU A 243 -15.80 -13.98 -14.71
N GLU A 244 -16.25 -13.10 -15.58
CA GLU A 244 -15.86 -13.10 -17.00
C GLU A 244 -14.36 -12.85 -17.18
N PHE A 245 -13.76 -12.02 -16.31
CA PHE A 245 -12.32 -11.81 -16.31
C PHE A 245 -11.56 -13.04 -15.84
N TYR A 246 -12.05 -13.72 -14.80
CA TYR A 246 -11.50 -15.00 -14.34
C TYR A 246 -11.55 -16.06 -15.45
N GLN A 247 -12.70 -16.19 -16.11
CA GLN A 247 -12.84 -17.10 -17.25
C GLN A 247 -11.87 -16.75 -18.39
N ARG A 248 -11.62 -15.47 -18.64
CA ARG A 248 -10.60 -15.04 -19.62
C ARG A 248 -9.20 -15.50 -19.24
N ALA A 249 -8.83 -15.48 -17.99
CA ALA A 249 -7.53 -15.98 -17.53
C ALA A 249 -7.42 -17.51 -17.72
N LEU A 250 -8.49 -18.26 -17.46
CA LEU A 250 -8.57 -19.71 -17.74
C LEU A 250 -8.44 -19.99 -19.23
N ASN A 251 -9.18 -19.27 -20.07
CA ASN A 251 -9.15 -19.44 -21.54
C ASN A 251 -7.78 -19.09 -22.14
N ALA A 252 -7.01 -18.21 -21.48
CA ALA A 252 -5.62 -17.92 -21.85
C ALA A 252 -4.64 -19.03 -21.45
N GLY A 253 -5.11 -20.07 -20.74
CA GLY A 253 -4.32 -21.24 -20.36
C GLY A 253 -3.72 -21.16 -18.95
N ALA A 254 -4.21 -20.28 -18.07
CA ALA A 254 -3.82 -20.29 -16.66
C ALA A 254 -4.34 -21.56 -15.98
N LYS A 255 -3.45 -22.30 -15.31
CA LYS A 255 -3.75 -23.58 -14.65
C LYS A 255 -4.07 -23.36 -13.19
N TYR A 256 -5.31 -23.59 -12.79
CA TYR A 256 -5.76 -23.46 -11.41
C TYR A 256 -5.71 -24.82 -10.71
N ILE A 257 -4.94 -24.92 -9.63
CA ILE A 257 -4.72 -26.13 -8.82
C ILE A 257 -5.34 -25.91 -7.45
N ARG A 258 -6.37 -26.68 -7.10
CA ARG A 258 -7.06 -26.54 -5.84
C ARG A 258 -6.28 -27.22 -4.71
N GLY A 259 -5.62 -26.39 -3.88
CA GLY A 259 -4.82 -26.87 -2.75
C GLY A 259 -4.01 -25.75 -2.14
N ARG A 260 -3.43 -26.01 -0.98
CA ARG A 260 -2.43 -25.13 -0.34
C ARG A 260 -1.04 -25.69 -0.54
N VAL A 261 -0.12 -24.85 -0.95
CA VAL A 261 1.30 -25.20 -0.98
C VAL A 261 1.77 -25.39 0.45
N SER A 262 2.36 -26.55 0.72
CA SER A 262 2.90 -26.89 2.04
C SER A 262 4.34 -26.40 2.24
N LYS A 263 5.13 -26.39 1.16
CA LYS A 263 6.55 -26.02 1.20
C LYS A 263 7.07 -25.65 -0.18
N ILE A 264 8.02 -24.71 -0.21
CA ILE A 264 8.84 -24.38 -1.38
C ILE A 264 10.31 -24.70 -1.06
N TYR A 265 11.03 -25.30 -2.00
CA TYR A 265 12.45 -25.55 -1.88
C TYR A 265 13.14 -25.52 -3.25
N PRO A 266 14.44 -25.16 -3.32
CA PRO A 266 15.16 -25.13 -4.57
C PRO A 266 15.57 -26.54 -5.05
N ARG A 267 15.54 -26.74 -6.38
CA ARG A 267 16.09 -27.92 -7.05
C ARG A 267 16.82 -27.43 -8.32
N GLY A 268 18.14 -27.32 -8.25
CA GLY A 268 18.92 -26.66 -9.30
C GLY A 268 18.60 -25.18 -9.39
N ASP A 269 18.22 -24.70 -10.57
CA ASP A 269 17.81 -23.32 -10.83
C ASP A 269 16.29 -23.08 -10.75
N LYS A 270 15.55 -24.10 -10.32
CA LYS A 270 14.08 -24.07 -10.17
C LYS A 270 13.66 -24.08 -8.70
N LEU A 271 12.44 -23.65 -8.48
CA LEU A 271 11.72 -23.77 -7.22
C LEU A 271 10.67 -24.88 -7.33
N ILE A 272 10.64 -25.78 -6.35
CA ILE A 272 9.67 -26.86 -6.29
C ILE A 272 8.61 -26.51 -5.25
N LEU A 273 7.34 -26.49 -5.70
CA LEU A 273 6.19 -26.29 -4.84
C LEU A 273 5.53 -27.62 -4.55
N LYS A 274 5.51 -28.04 -3.28
CA LYS A 274 4.76 -29.22 -2.82
C LYS A 274 3.34 -28.81 -2.43
N SER A 275 2.37 -29.51 -2.96
CA SER A 275 0.95 -29.31 -2.66
C SER A 275 0.19 -30.62 -2.74
N GLU A 276 -1.07 -30.60 -2.36
CA GLU A 276 -2.05 -31.62 -2.67
C GLU A 276 -3.06 -31.01 -3.66
N GLU A 277 -3.36 -31.70 -4.77
CA GLU A 277 -4.51 -31.38 -5.62
C GLU A 277 -5.75 -32.00 -5.00
N THR A 278 -6.53 -31.18 -4.29
CA THR A 278 -7.63 -31.67 -3.43
C THR A 278 -8.85 -32.18 -4.20
N LEU A 279 -8.99 -31.88 -5.49
CA LEU A 279 -10.06 -32.45 -6.33
C LEU A 279 -9.72 -33.87 -6.78
N LEU A 280 -8.43 -34.17 -6.92
CA LEU A 280 -7.94 -35.50 -7.30
C LEU A 280 -7.51 -36.32 -6.09
N GLY A 281 -7.36 -35.70 -4.92
CA GLY A 281 -6.92 -36.34 -3.68
C GLY A 281 -5.49 -36.87 -3.76
N MET A 282 -4.60 -36.19 -4.50
CA MET A 282 -3.23 -36.67 -4.71
C MET A 282 -2.18 -35.59 -4.48
N PRO A 283 -1.00 -35.97 -3.94
CA PRO A 283 0.13 -35.04 -3.81
C PRO A 283 0.69 -34.69 -5.17
N ILE A 284 1.09 -33.43 -5.34
CA ILE A 284 1.73 -32.93 -6.55
C ILE A 284 2.97 -32.12 -6.23
N GLU A 285 3.92 -32.12 -7.16
CA GLU A 285 5.04 -31.19 -7.20
C GLU A 285 4.95 -30.36 -8.49
N VAL A 286 5.12 -29.05 -8.39
CA VAL A 286 5.16 -28.13 -9.53
C VAL A 286 6.51 -27.43 -9.52
N GLU A 287 7.17 -27.42 -10.68
CA GLU A 287 8.41 -26.66 -10.89
C GLU A 287 8.09 -25.25 -11.37
N ALA A 288 8.69 -24.25 -10.75
CA ALA A 288 8.54 -22.86 -11.13
C ALA A 288 9.88 -22.13 -11.22
N ASP A 289 9.96 -21.17 -12.12
CA ASP A 289 11.06 -20.21 -12.24
C ASP A 289 10.88 -19.03 -11.29
N LEU A 290 9.61 -18.66 -11.06
CA LEU A 290 9.21 -17.52 -10.25
C LEU A 290 7.97 -17.90 -9.45
N VAL A 291 7.95 -17.55 -8.16
CA VAL A 291 6.80 -17.75 -7.28
C VAL A 291 6.29 -16.42 -6.78
N VAL A 292 5.00 -16.20 -6.89
CA VAL A 292 4.32 -14.96 -6.49
C VAL A 292 3.36 -15.24 -5.33
N LEU A 293 3.56 -14.58 -4.20
CA LEU A 293 2.73 -14.72 -3.00
C LEU A 293 1.61 -13.68 -3.01
N ALA A 294 0.36 -14.13 -3.08
CA ALA A 294 -0.81 -13.26 -2.95
C ALA A 294 -1.08 -12.99 -1.46
N SER A 295 -0.47 -11.92 -0.97
CA SER A 295 -0.42 -11.54 0.43
C SER A 295 -1.73 -11.01 0.98
N ALA A 296 -1.97 -11.21 2.27
CA ALA A 296 -3.04 -10.54 2.98
C ALA A 296 -2.80 -9.01 3.06
N MET A 297 -3.90 -8.27 3.03
CA MET A 297 -3.94 -6.86 3.41
C MET A 297 -4.07 -6.77 4.93
N VAL A 298 -3.28 -5.91 5.56
CA VAL A 298 -3.37 -5.60 7.00
C VAL A 298 -3.48 -4.09 7.19
N PRO A 299 -3.97 -3.61 8.35
CA PRO A 299 -3.99 -2.18 8.65
C PRO A 299 -2.62 -1.55 8.42
N ALA A 300 -2.60 -0.30 7.92
CA ALA A 300 -1.37 0.45 7.74
C ALA A 300 -0.64 0.64 9.08
N ALA A 301 0.68 0.64 9.06
CA ALA A 301 1.48 0.93 10.23
C ALA A 301 1.10 2.30 10.83
N GLY A 302 0.95 2.36 12.16
CA GLY A 302 0.51 3.57 12.86
C GLY A 302 -1.00 3.84 12.81
N ALA A 303 -1.82 2.95 12.22
CA ALA A 303 -3.27 3.15 12.14
C ALA A 303 -3.93 3.23 13.52
N VAL A 304 -3.54 2.37 14.45
CA VAL A 304 -4.10 2.34 15.81
C VAL A 304 -3.74 3.62 16.58
N GLU A 305 -2.51 4.09 16.46
CA GLU A 305 -2.03 5.33 17.08
C GLU A 305 -2.76 6.54 16.51
N LEU A 306 -2.97 6.56 15.21
CA LEU A 306 -3.71 7.62 14.54
C LEU A 306 -5.19 7.62 14.94
N ALA A 307 -5.83 6.45 15.03
CA ALA A 307 -7.21 6.34 15.52
C ALA A 307 -7.35 6.87 16.95
N LYS A 308 -6.41 6.54 17.85
CA LYS A 308 -6.36 7.08 19.22
C LYS A 308 -6.17 8.59 19.24
N MET A 309 -5.31 9.13 18.37
CA MET A 309 -5.05 10.58 18.26
C MET A 309 -6.30 11.34 17.81
N VAL A 310 -7.05 10.77 16.86
CA VAL A 310 -8.29 11.38 16.34
C VAL A 310 -9.50 11.10 17.22
N GLY A 311 -9.46 10.07 18.10
CA GLY A 311 -10.47 9.75 19.07
C GLY A 311 -11.58 8.81 18.58
N PHE A 312 -11.26 7.81 17.75
CA PHE A 312 -12.22 6.79 17.31
C PHE A 312 -11.65 5.37 17.42
N SER A 313 -12.53 4.36 17.28
CA SER A 313 -12.21 2.96 17.53
C SER A 313 -11.61 2.26 16.31
N VAL A 314 -10.85 1.21 16.58
CA VAL A 314 -10.45 0.18 15.60
C VAL A 314 -11.14 -1.14 15.95
N ASP A 315 -11.29 -2.02 14.96
CA ASP A 315 -11.78 -3.38 15.18
C ASP A 315 -10.71 -4.29 15.81
N LYS A 316 -11.07 -5.55 16.08
CA LYS A 316 -10.15 -6.56 16.66
C LYS A 316 -8.89 -6.83 15.82
N ASP A 317 -8.93 -6.53 14.53
CA ASP A 317 -7.84 -6.74 13.59
C ASP A 317 -7.00 -5.47 13.35
N GLY A 318 -7.42 -4.34 13.93
CA GLY A 318 -6.76 -3.02 13.84
C GLY A 318 -7.26 -2.14 12.69
N TRP A 319 -8.30 -2.55 11.97
CA TRP A 319 -8.94 -1.71 10.95
C TRP A 319 -9.78 -0.60 11.60
N PHE A 320 -9.86 0.55 10.95
CA PHE A 320 -10.73 1.63 11.40
C PHE A 320 -12.19 1.20 11.39
N GLN A 321 -12.88 1.41 12.52
CA GLN A 321 -14.23 0.91 12.70
C GLN A 321 -15.26 1.98 12.32
N GLU A 322 -16.19 1.60 11.44
CA GLU A 322 -17.38 2.39 11.13
C GLU A 322 -18.39 2.37 12.29
N ALA A 323 -19.19 3.42 12.38
CA ALA A 323 -20.23 3.53 13.41
C ALA A 323 -21.32 2.44 13.26
N HIS A 324 -21.69 2.10 12.02
CA HIS A 324 -22.60 0.98 11.74
C HIS A 324 -22.43 0.46 10.31
N PRO A 325 -22.19 -0.84 10.11
CA PRO A 325 -21.81 -1.40 8.80
C PRO A 325 -22.89 -1.25 7.70
N LYS A 326 -24.17 -1.06 8.08
CA LYS A 326 -25.26 -0.92 7.11
C LYS A 326 -25.83 0.50 7.05
N LEU A 327 -25.91 1.21 8.18
CA LEU A 327 -26.60 2.50 8.28
C LEU A 327 -25.64 3.69 8.21
N GLN A 328 -24.41 3.50 8.70
CA GLN A 328 -23.36 4.52 8.77
C GLN A 328 -22.00 3.92 8.35
N PRO A 329 -21.89 3.44 7.09
CA PRO A 329 -20.74 2.65 6.65
C PRO A 329 -19.47 3.48 6.37
N VAL A 330 -19.58 4.79 6.38
CA VAL A 330 -18.47 5.73 6.15
C VAL A 330 -18.23 6.67 7.33
N GLU A 331 -19.12 6.71 8.31
CA GLU A 331 -18.96 7.47 9.54
C GLU A 331 -18.23 6.65 10.60
N THR A 332 -17.51 7.31 11.50
CA THR A 332 -17.00 6.72 12.74
C THR A 332 -17.90 7.12 13.93
N PHE A 333 -17.65 6.55 15.12
CA PHE A 333 -18.29 7.01 16.35
C PHE A 333 -17.84 8.43 16.76
N ALA A 334 -16.70 8.91 16.27
CA ALA A 334 -16.30 10.31 16.43
C ALA A 334 -17.00 11.17 15.37
N ALA A 335 -17.95 11.99 15.80
CA ALA A 335 -18.71 12.85 14.89
C ALA A 335 -17.79 13.75 14.06
N GLY A 336 -18.01 13.84 12.75
CA GLY A 336 -17.20 14.62 11.81
C GLY A 336 -15.96 13.89 11.27
N VAL A 337 -15.74 12.62 11.69
CA VAL A 337 -14.64 11.78 11.18
C VAL A 337 -15.22 10.67 10.30
N TYR A 338 -14.73 10.58 9.07
CA TYR A 338 -15.23 9.69 8.02
C TYR A 338 -14.15 8.75 7.52
N LEU A 339 -14.55 7.61 6.97
CA LEU A 339 -13.66 6.56 6.44
C LEU A 339 -13.78 6.45 4.92
N ALA A 340 -12.64 6.33 4.24
CA ALA A 340 -12.59 6.11 2.80
C ALA A 340 -11.52 5.10 2.43
N GLY A 341 -11.92 4.05 1.71
CA GLY A 341 -11.01 3.06 1.16
C GLY A 341 -10.56 1.97 2.12
N THR A 342 -9.38 1.41 1.84
CA THR A 342 -8.88 0.21 2.51
C THR A 342 -8.49 0.40 3.98
N CYS A 343 -8.44 1.61 4.50
CA CYS A 343 -8.20 1.86 5.92
C CYS A 343 -9.29 1.25 6.84
N GLN A 344 -10.51 1.07 6.32
CA GLN A 344 -11.62 0.42 7.03
C GLN A 344 -11.58 -1.12 6.92
N GLY A 345 -10.90 -1.66 5.92
CA GLY A 345 -10.82 -3.09 5.66
C GLY A 345 -10.49 -3.41 4.21
N PRO A 346 -10.15 -4.65 3.91
CA PRO A 346 -9.78 -5.05 2.55
C PRO A 346 -10.91 -4.81 1.55
N LYS A 347 -10.61 -4.13 0.46
CA LYS A 347 -11.51 -3.88 -0.67
C LYS A 347 -10.73 -3.63 -1.96
N ASP A 348 -11.41 -3.71 -3.08
CA ASP A 348 -10.85 -3.41 -4.39
C ASP A 348 -10.98 -1.91 -4.74
N ILE A 349 -10.53 -1.53 -5.92
CA ILE A 349 -10.56 -0.13 -6.39
C ILE A 349 -11.99 0.36 -6.59
N PRO A 350 -12.92 -0.36 -7.24
CA PRO A 350 -14.32 0.06 -7.37
C PRO A 350 -15.01 0.33 -6.04
N ASP A 351 -14.88 -0.59 -5.07
CA ASP A 351 -15.43 -0.41 -3.72
C ASP A 351 -14.78 0.78 -2.99
N THR A 352 -13.46 0.96 -3.16
CA THR A 352 -12.73 2.10 -2.58
C THR A 352 -13.24 3.43 -3.12
N VAL A 353 -13.44 3.54 -4.43
CA VAL A 353 -13.97 4.77 -5.07
C VAL A 353 -15.41 5.03 -4.66
N ALA A 354 -16.25 4.00 -4.62
CA ALA A 354 -17.65 4.14 -4.16
C ALA A 354 -17.72 4.64 -2.71
N GLN A 355 -16.90 4.08 -1.82
CA GLN A 355 -16.84 4.52 -0.43
C GLN A 355 -16.31 5.94 -0.29
N ALA A 356 -15.26 6.32 -1.04
CA ALA A 356 -14.74 7.67 -1.04
C ALA A 356 -15.79 8.69 -1.50
N SER A 357 -16.58 8.35 -2.53
CA SER A 357 -17.71 9.18 -2.97
C SER A 357 -18.78 9.31 -1.89
N GLY A 358 -19.10 8.21 -1.18
CA GLY A 358 -20.02 8.23 -0.04
C GLY A 358 -19.53 9.12 1.11
N ALA A 359 -18.26 9.03 1.48
CA ALA A 359 -17.66 9.89 2.50
C ALA A 359 -17.69 11.37 2.08
N ALA A 360 -17.38 11.67 0.82
CA ALA A 360 -17.43 13.04 0.30
C ALA A 360 -18.86 13.64 0.38
N VAL A 361 -19.89 12.86 0.04
CA VAL A 361 -21.29 13.31 0.13
C VAL A 361 -21.67 13.58 1.60
N LYS A 362 -21.23 12.74 2.55
CA LYS A 362 -21.47 12.97 3.98
C LYS A 362 -20.78 14.23 4.49
N VAL A 363 -19.54 14.47 4.10
CA VAL A 363 -18.81 15.73 4.42
C VAL A 363 -19.54 16.93 3.83
N LEU A 364 -19.98 16.88 2.57
CA LEU A 364 -20.75 17.95 1.94
C LEU A 364 -22.05 18.23 2.70
N GLY A 365 -22.79 17.17 3.09
CA GLY A 365 -23.99 17.29 3.88
C GLY A 365 -23.77 17.92 5.26
N LEU A 366 -22.60 17.68 5.87
CA LEU A 366 -22.19 18.33 7.11
C LEU A 366 -21.87 19.82 6.88
N LEU A 367 -20.98 20.11 5.93
CA LEU A 367 -20.45 21.45 5.71
C LEU A 367 -21.44 22.41 5.02
N SER A 368 -22.55 21.91 4.48
CA SER A 368 -23.65 22.73 3.93
C SER A 368 -24.54 23.34 4.99
N LYS A 369 -24.41 22.93 6.26
CA LYS A 369 -25.19 23.47 7.37
C LYS A 369 -24.50 24.67 8.01
N THR A 370 -25.28 25.67 8.37
CA THR A 370 -24.79 26.85 9.12
C THR A 370 -24.66 26.55 10.60
N GLU A 371 -25.46 25.60 11.11
CA GLU A 371 -25.48 25.19 12.53
C GLU A 371 -25.58 23.69 12.63
N LEU A 372 -24.94 23.11 13.64
CA LEU A 372 -25.01 21.69 13.96
C LEU A 372 -25.82 21.52 15.25
N ALA A 373 -26.94 20.83 15.15
CA ALA A 373 -27.67 20.37 16.33
C ALA A 373 -26.94 19.13 16.90
N THR A 374 -26.50 19.20 18.14
CA THR A 374 -25.93 18.06 18.86
C THR A 374 -26.87 17.57 19.91
N GLU A 375 -26.89 16.26 20.15
CA GLU A 375 -27.60 15.66 21.29
C GLU A 375 -27.01 16.22 22.59
N PRO A 376 -27.82 16.80 23.49
CA PRO A 376 -27.31 17.37 24.74
C PRO A 376 -26.84 16.31 25.75
N MET A 377 -27.34 15.06 25.61
CA MET A 377 -26.92 13.94 26.45
C MET A 377 -25.81 13.16 25.81
N VAL A 378 -24.59 13.31 26.31
CA VAL A 378 -23.40 12.57 25.90
C VAL A 378 -22.84 11.78 27.07
N SER A 379 -22.26 10.61 26.77
CA SER A 379 -21.52 9.86 27.78
C SER A 379 -20.19 10.56 28.06
N GLU A 380 -19.92 10.88 29.30
CA GLU A 380 -18.67 11.49 29.75
C GLU A 380 -17.92 10.52 30.68
N VAL A 381 -16.63 10.37 30.42
CA VAL A 381 -15.76 9.55 31.28
C VAL A 381 -15.24 10.38 32.44
N ASP A 382 -15.61 9.99 33.66
CA ASP A 382 -15.00 10.54 34.87
C ASP A 382 -13.55 10.04 34.97
N VAL A 383 -12.62 10.87 34.52
CA VAL A 383 -11.18 10.53 34.48
C VAL A 383 -10.60 10.24 35.86
N THR A 384 -11.24 10.69 36.95
CA THR A 384 -10.80 10.41 38.31
C THR A 384 -11.16 9.01 38.79
N LYS A 385 -12.16 8.38 38.15
CA LYS A 385 -12.63 7.03 38.45
C LYS A 385 -12.25 6.02 37.36
N CYS A 386 -11.84 6.49 36.21
CA CYS A 386 -11.50 5.64 35.07
C CYS A 386 -10.17 4.89 35.31
N SER A 387 -10.23 3.55 35.22
CA SER A 387 -9.04 2.70 35.31
C SER A 387 -8.20 2.64 34.03
N GLY A 388 -8.64 3.25 32.93
CA GLY A 388 -7.97 3.20 31.63
C GLY A 388 -8.03 1.84 30.93
N CYS A 389 -8.98 0.98 31.26
CA CYS A 389 -9.08 -0.39 30.72
C CYS A 389 -9.45 -0.48 29.23
N GLY A 390 -9.95 0.61 28.64
CA GLY A 390 -10.30 0.67 27.22
C GLY A 390 -11.54 -0.12 26.81
N LEU A 391 -12.39 -0.57 27.75
CA LEU A 391 -13.59 -1.37 27.46
C LEU A 391 -14.78 -0.53 26.94
N CYS A 392 -14.82 0.76 27.20
CA CYS A 392 -15.83 1.69 26.70
C CYS A 392 -15.55 2.13 25.27
#